data_952d72f8b2f282b77654a2f0aa7d73ae
#
_entry.id   952d72f8b2f282b77654a2f0aa7d73ae
#
_cell.length_a   1.000
_cell.length_b   1.000
_cell.length_c   1.000
_cell.angle_alpha   90.00
_cell.angle_beta   90.00
_cell.angle_gamma   90.00
#
_symmetry.space_group_name_H-M   'P 1'
#
loop_
_entity.id
_entity.type
_entity.pdbx_description
1 polymer ?
#
loop_
_entity_poly.entity_id
_entity_poly.type
_entity_poly.pdbx_seq_one_letter_code
_entity_poly.pdbx_strand_id
1 'polypeptide(L)'
;MRPSKIVVAVAAAATLTLLAGCSAESTTAEAEDAFSYALITPGSAGDGGFIDSAIAGATLAETELGVTGRVVEAESVAQQEGVIRSTVATQPDIILAPGLDPDSLLAVALENPDQLFGVPSDIFVAELPENVQAFAINVHESSFLGGYIAGSMTTTKKVGAVLGLDNPGLNQFFYGYKQGVLAACPDCTVTPSYLNGEFGDPTVGQEAALALYQADNDIVYAVAGLSGQGVFSAAAQEGTFAIGVDSNQDGDAPGSVIVSVMKRVDMTTYNLIKSTLAGEFESGFVAAGLADGVTGLSWADGSTVFQDEGPAEMAALVAGLMEEVAALEAQILAGEIVVCDALNDPTSDACAAVGLAS
;
A
#
# COMPACT_ATOMS: atom_id res chain seq x y z
N MET A 1 68.84 -50.27 39.05
CA MET A 1 69.83 -49.57 39.88
C MET A 1 69.26 -48.20 40.27
N ARG A 2 68.98 -48.02 41.58
CA ARG A 2 68.84 -46.71 42.23
C ARG A 2 70.24 -46.11 42.41
N PRO A 3 70.50 -44.83 42.69
CA PRO A 3 69.80 -43.81 43.47
C PRO A 3 69.85 -42.39 42.75
N SER A 4 69.51 -41.27 43.28
CA SER A 4 69.53 -40.65 44.61
C SER A 4 68.74 -39.31 44.57
N LYS A 5 68.28 -38.97 45.75
CA LYS A 5 67.56 -37.72 46.10
C LYS A 5 68.54 -36.54 46.19
N ILE A 6 68.13 -35.33 45.84
CA ILE A 6 68.62 -34.11 46.50
C ILE A 6 67.39 -33.18 46.71
N VAL A 7 67.24 -32.86 48.01
CA VAL A 7 66.30 -31.84 48.54
C VAL A 7 67.09 -30.54 48.65
N VAL A 8 66.54 -29.45 48.17
CA VAL A 8 67.00 -28.11 48.59
C VAL A 8 65.74 -27.27 48.85
N ALA A 9 65.61 -26.88 50.09
CA ALA A 9 64.67 -25.93 50.62
C ALA A 9 65.29 -24.53 50.54
N VAL A 10 64.57 -23.52 50.06
CA VAL A 10 64.91 -22.11 50.37
C VAL A 10 63.63 -21.26 50.39
N ALA A 11 63.35 -20.75 51.55
CA ALA A 11 62.88 -19.45 52.00
C ALA A 11 61.71 -18.74 51.26
N ALA A 12 60.69 -18.52 52.10
CA ALA A 12 59.59 -17.59 51.91
C ALA A 12 60.10 -16.13 51.88
N ALA A 13 59.65 -15.37 50.91
CA ALA A 13 59.60 -13.92 51.00
C ALA A 13 58.18 -13.47 50.70
N ALA A 14 57.47 -12.99 51.72
CA ALA A 14 56.16 -12.40 51.65
C ALA A 14 56.27 -10.98 51.06
N THR A 15 55.73 -10.76 49.90
CA THR A 15 55.43 -9.43 49.37
C THR A 15 53.94 -9.22 49.40
N LEU A 16 53.47 -8.35 50.30
CA LEU A 16 52.14 -7.80 50.30
C LEU A 16 52.00 -6.88 49.05
N THR A 17 51.24 -7.30 48.07
CA THR A 17 50.74 -6.44 47.04
C THR A 17 49.29 -6.02 47.38
N LEU A 18 49.13 -4.72 47.67
CA LEU A 18 47.81 -4.09 47.79
C LEU A 18 47.03 -4.29 46.47
N LEU A 19 45.96 -5.05 46.53
CA LEU A 19 44.92 -5.03 45.48
C LEU A 19 44.13 -3.75 45.69
N ALA A 20 44.43 -2.73 44.86
CA ALA A 20 43.51 -1.69 44.56
C ALA A 20 42.37 -2.30 43.73
N GLY A 21 41.22 -2.56 44.35
CA GLY A 21 40.00 -2.96 43.67
C GLY A 21 39.50 -1.77 42.83
N CYS A 22 39.74 -1.81 41.53
CA CYS A 22 38.89 -1.08 40.63
C CYS A 22 37.54 -1.81 40.55
N SER A 23 36.57 -1.31 41.31
CA SER A 23 35.17 -1.53 40.99
C SER A 23 34.94 -0.99 39.59
N ALA A 24 34.96 -1.84 38.57
CA ALA A 24 34.31 -1.53 37.33
C ALA A 24 32.81 -1.47 37.65
N GLU A 25 32.27 -0.28 37.82
CA GLU A 25 30.86 -0.05 37.64
C GLU A 25 30.55 -0.57 36.23
N SER A 26 29.95 -1.75 36.17
CA SER A 26 29.17 -2.12 35.00
C SER A 26 28.03 -1.13 34.94
N THR A 27 28.20 -0.05 34.19
CA THR A 27 27.07 0.62 33.60
C THR A 27 26.43 -0.44 32.70
N THR A 28 25.43 -1.14 33.26
CA THR A 28 24.36 -1.66 32.42
C THR A 28 23.79 -0.42 31.74
N ALA A 29 24.22 -0.15 30.50
CA ALA A 29 23.40 0.64 29.61
C ALA A 29 22.05 -0.08 29.66
N GLU A 30 21.04 0.55 30.26
CA GLU A 30 19.66 0.19 29.99
C GLU A 30 19.61 0.17 28.47
N ALA A 31 19.30 -0.99 27.88
CA ALA A 31 18.97 -1.05 26.48
C ALA A 31 17.80 -0.07 26.36
N GLU A 32 18.02 1.09 25.73
CA GLU A 32 16.92 1.94 25.31
C GLU A 32 15.96 1.00 24.60
N ASP A 33 14.71 0.92 25.06
CA ASP A 33 13.71 0.05 24.45
C ASP A 33 13.67 0.43 22.96
N ALA A 34 14.10 -0.51 22.12
CA ALA A 34 14.19 -0.25 20.68
C ALA A 34 12.79 0.05 20.18
N PHE A 35 12.65 1.14 19.40
CA PHE A 35 11.37 1.54 18.83
C PHE A 35 10.67 0.35 18.15
N SER A 36 9.40 0.19 18.45
CA SER A 36 8.61 -0.95 18.02
C SER A 36 7.29 -0.53 17.38
N TYR A 37 6.86 -1.28 16.37
CA TYR A 37 5.54 -1.11 15.76
C TYR A 37 4.74 -2.40 15.76
N ALA A 38 3.42 -2.27 15.59
CA ALA A 38 2.55 -3.37 15.23
C ALA A 38 1.72 -2.98 13.99
N LEU A 39 1.80 -3.76 12.93
CA LEU A 39 1.00 -3.60 11.73
C LEU A 39 -0.16 -4.58 11.77
N ILE A 40 -1.39 -4.08 11.85
CA ILE A 40 -2.61 -4.90 11.84
C ILE A 40 -3.21 -4.85 10.44
N THR A 41 -3.29 -5.99 9.77
CA THR A 41 -3.81 -6.10 8.40
C THR A 41 -5.24 -6.66 8.38
N PRO A 42 -6.11 -6.20 7.44
CA PRO A 42 -7.48 -6.70 7.30
C PRO A 42 -7.59 -8.09 6.68
N GLY A 43 -6.48 -8.73 6.37
CA GLY A 43 -6.37 -10.06 5.79
C GLY A 43 -4.93 -10.54 5.79
N SER A 44 -4.70 -11.73 5.24
CA SER A 44 -3.38 -12.34 5.16
C SER A 44 -2.52 -11.72 4.07
N ALA A 45 -1.19 -11.83 4.22
CA ALA A 45 -0.21 -11.49 3.20
C ALA A 45 -0.38 -12.36 1.94
N GLY A 46 0.08 -11.85 0.80
CA GLY A 46 0.07 -12.55 -0.48
C GLY A 46 -1.02 -12.08 -1.44
N ASP A 47 -1.55 -10.85 -1.22
CA ASP A 47 -2.49 -10.23 -2.16
C ASP A 47 -1.80 -9.61 -3.39
N GLY A 48 -0.46 -9.50 -3.36
CA GLY A 48 0.32 -8.84 -4.40
C GLY A 48 0.00 -7.35 -4.57
N GLY A 49 -0.69 -6.74 -3.61
CA GLY A 49 -1.23 -5.39 -3.70
C GLY A 49 -1.21 -4.65 -2.37
N PHE A 50 -2.37 -4.29 -1.85
CA PHE A 50 -2.56 -3.40 -0.71
C PHE A 50 -1.90 -3.86 0.59
N ILE A 51 -2.14 -5.13 0.99
CA ILE A 51 -1.60 -5.69 2.23
C ILE A 51 -0.08 -5.88 2.12
N ASP A 52 0.37 -6.46 1.02
CA ASP A 52 1.79 -6.69 0.77
C ASP A 52 2.57 -5.37 0.68
N SER A 53 1.97 -4.31 0.12
CA SER A 53 2.54 -2.97 0.11
C SER A 53 2.75 -2.43 1.54
N ALA A 54 1.75 -2.54 2.43
CA ALA A 54 1.91 -2.13 3.82
C ALA A 54 3.03 -2.89 4.54
N ILE A 55 3.11 -4.20 4.33
CA ILE A 55 4.17 -5.06 4.90
C ILE A 55 5.55 -4.68 4.34
N ALA A 56 5.64 -4.37 3.05
CA ALA A 56 6.89 -3.93 2.42
C ALA A 56 7.40 -2.63 3.05
N GLY A 57 6.53 -1.65 3.32
CA GLY A 57 6.89 -0.40 3.99
C GLY A 57 7.40 -0.61 5.41
N ALA A 58 6.76 -1.50 6.16
CA ALA A 58 7.20 -1.89 7.50
C ALA A 58 8.58 -2.60 7.47
N THR A 59 8.79 -3.50 6.51
CA THR A 59 10.07 -4.19 6.30
C THR A 59 11.19 -3.22 5.89
N LEU A 60 10.86 -2.21 5.07
CA LEU A 60 11.79 -1.15 4.72
C LEU A 60 12.21 -0.35 5.96
N ALA A 61 11.26 -0.02 6.84
CA ALA A 61 11.56 0.68 8.10
C ALA A 61 12.46 -0.16 9.02
N GLU A 62 12.24 -1.47 9.13
CA GLU A 62 13.16 -2.36 9.88
C GLU A 62 14.58 -2.30 9.32
N THR A 63 14.69 -2.31 7.99
CA THR A 63 16.00 -2.35 7.30
C THR A 63 16.75 -1.04 7.41
N GLU A 64 16.07 0.10 7.21
CA GLU A 64 16.71 1.41 7.11
C GLU A 64 16.77 2.16 8.45
N LEU A 65 15.76 1.99 9.31
CA LEU A 65 15.66 2.72 10.57
C LEU A 65 16.08 1.88 11.78
N GLY A 66 16.24 0.57 11.62
CA GLY A 66 16.61 -0.33 12.70
C GLY A 66 15.51 -0.54 13.75
N VAL A 67 14.27 -0.23 13.40
CA VAL A 67 13.09 -0.49 14.24
C VAL A 67 12.73 -1.98 14.23
N THR A 68 11.89 -2.41 15.16
CA THR A 68 11.39 -3.79 15.22
C THR A 68 9.87 -3.80 15.24
N GLY A 69 9.26 -4.84 14.68
CA GLY A 69 7.80 -4.91 14.71
C GLY A 69 7.24 -6.28 14.41
N ARG A 70 5.94 -6.30 14.29
CA ARG A 70 5.20 -7.52 13.93
C ARG A 70 3.98 -7.19 13.08
N VAL A 71 3.62 -8.15 12.23
CA VAL A 71 2.35 -8.15 11.50
C VAL A 71 1.33 -8.98 12.29
N VAL A 72 0.11 -8.49 12.41
CA VAL A 72 -1.02 -9.15 13.09
C VAL A 72 -2.20 -9.14 12.13
N GLU A 73 -2.77 -10.29 11.83
CA GLU A 73 -3.91 -10.42 10.93
C GLU A 73 -5.24 -10.28 11.67
N ALA A 74 -6.19 -9.55 11.09
CA ALA A 74 -7.55 -9.35 11.59
C ALA A 74 -8.56 -9.50 10.44
N GLU A 75 -8.74 -10.74 9.97
CA GLU A 75 -9.43 -11.11 8.73
C GLU A 75 -10.91 -10.72 8.66
N SER A 76 -11.57 -10.47 9.78
CA SER A 76 -12.97 -10.06 9.80
C SER A 76 -13.21 -8.85 10.67
N VAL A 77 -14.13 -7.98 10.27
CA VAL A 77 -14.53 -6.79 11.04
C VAL A 77 -14.88 -7.16 12.50
N ALA A 78 -15.54 -8.29 12.71
CA ALA A 78 -15.91 -8.76 14.06
C ALA A 78 -14.71 -9.08 14.97
N GLN A 79 -13.54 -9.34 14.41
CA GLN A 79 -12.31 -9.63 15.16
C GLN A 79 -11.47 -8.36 15.38
N GLN A 80 -11.59 -7.35 14.53
CA GLN A 80 -10.67 -6.22 14.47
C GLN A 80 -10.57 -5.46 15.79
N GLU A 81 -11.68 -5.12 16.44
CA GLU A 81 -11.66 -4.42 17.73
C GLU A 81 -10.87 -5.23 18.79
N GLY A 82 -11.12 -6.54 18.89
CA GLY A 82 -10.41 -7.43 19.82
C GLY A 82 -8.91 -7.54 19.53
N VAL A 83 -8.53 -7.59 18.25
CA VAL A 83 -7.14 -7.62 17.81
C VAL A 83 -6.45 -6.30 18.15
N ILE A 84 -7.07 -5.15 17.86
CA ILE A 84 -6.53 -3.82 18.20
C ILE A 84 -6.30 -3.72 19.72
N ARG A 85 -7.30 -4.07 20.56
CA ARG A 85 -7.19 -4.07 22.02
C ARG A 85 -6.05 -4.95 22.54
N SER A 86 -5.92 -6.15 21.99
CA SER A 86 -4.82 -7.06 22.38
C SER A 86 -3.45 -6.54 21.94
N THR A 87 -3.40 -5.81 20.83
CA THR A 87 -2.19 -5.18 20.32
C THR A 87 -1.76 -3.99 21.20
N VAL A 88 -2.70 -3.12 21.59
CA VAL A 88 -2.44 -2.04 22.58
C VAL A 88 -1.83 -2.57 23.87
N ALA A 89 -2.31 -3.72 24.38
CA ALA A 89 -1.78 -4.32 25.60
C ALA A 89 -0.29 -4.74 25.50
N THR A 90 0.29 -4.79 24.32
CA THR A 90 1.72 -5.06 24.10
C THR A 90 2.58 -3.81 24.03
N GLN A 91 1.94 -2.63 24.07
CA GLN A 91 2.58 -1.32 24.15
C GLN A 91 3.63 -1.05 23.05
N PRO A 92 3.32 -1.23 21.74
CA PRO A 92 4.21 -0.75 20.70
C PRO A 92 4.19 0.79 20.65
N ASP A 93 5.27 1.40 20.13
CA ASP A 93 5.33 2.86 19.99
C ASP A 93 4.29 3.40 19.00
N ILE A 94 3.94 2.61 17.98
CA ILE A 94 2.85 2.91 17.05
C ILE A 94 2.13 1.63 16.61
N ILE A 95 0.81 1.71 16.47
CA ILE A 95 -0.02 0.69 15.80
C ILE A 95 -0.41 1.20 14.42
N LEU A 96 -0.07 0.45 13.38
CA LEU A 96 -0.43 0.74 12.00
C LEU A 96 -1.65 -0.10 11.61
N ALA A 97 -2.66 0.54 11.03
CA ALA A 97 -3.99 -0.05 10.83
C ALA A 97 -4.55 0.24 9.42
N PRO A 98 -3.87 -0.21 8.32
CA PRO A 98 -4.38 -0.02 6.97
C PRO A 98 -5.70 -0.77 6.75
N GLY A 99 -6.72 -0.08 6.24
CA GLY A 99 -7.96 -0.69 5.76
C GLY A 99 -8.82 -1.39 6.82
N LEU A 100 -8.57 -1.15 8.12
CA LEU A 100 -9.43 -1.66 9.18
C LEU A 100 -10.75 -0.88 9.26
N ASP A 101 -11.75 -1.50 9.86
CA ASP A 101 -13.03 -0.87 10.16
C ASP A 101 -12.83 0.38 11.04
N PRO A 102 -13.28 1.55 10.58
CA PRO A 102 -13.07 2.80 11.31
C PRO A 102 -13.65 2.82 12.71
N ASP A 103 -14.86 2.26 12.90
CA ASP A 103 -15.54 2.26 14.19
C ASP A 103 -14.74 1.44 15.21
N SER A 104 -14.23 0.29 14.81
CA SER A 104 -13.36 -0.58 15.62
C SER A 104 -12.06 0.11 16.03
N LEU A 105 -11.40 0.81 15.09
CA LEU A 105 -10.15 1.51 15.34
C LEU A 105 -10.35 2.70 16.28
N LEU A 106 -11.32 3.57 15.97
CA LEU A 106 -11.54 4.80 16.72
C LEU A 106 -12.07 4.55 18.13
N ALA A 107 -12.90 3.51 18.34
CA ALA A 107 -13.32 3.12 19.66
C ALA A 107 -12.14 2.80 20.58
N VAL A 108 -11.16 2.04 20.07
CA VAL A 108 -9.97 1.68 20.85
C VAL A 108 -9.00 2.86 21.00
N ALA A 109 -8.82 3.68 19.96
CA ALA A 109 -7.97 4.86 20.01
C ALA A 109 -8.43 5.87 21.05
N LEU A 110 -9.74 6.14 21.14
CA LEU A 110 -10.32 7.05 22.14
C LEU A 110 -10.16 6.55 23.58
N GLU A 111 -10.16 5.24 23.81
CA GLU A 111 -9.93 4.65 25.12
C GLU A 111 -8.45 4.63 25.55
N ASN A 112 -7.53 4.79 24.59
CA ASN A 112 -6.09 4.70 24.78
C ASN A 112 -5.37 5.94 24.23
N PRO A 113 -5.56 7.13 24.81
CA PRO A 113 -5.07 8.39 24.26
C PRO A 113 -3.53 8.49 24.20
N ASP A 114 -2.80 7.70 24.98
CA ASP A 114 -1.35 7.68 25.00
C ASP A 114 -0.76 6.72 23.93
N GLN A 115 -1.57 5.84 23.33
CA GLN A 115 -1.14 4.96 22.24
C GLN A 115 -1.30 5.66 20.90
N LEU A 116 -0.23 5.71 20.10
CA LEU A 116 -0.28 6.28 18.75
C LEU A 116 -0.80 5.26 17.73
N PHE A 117 -1.64 5.74 16.82
CA PHE A 117 -2.19 4.96 15.73
C PHE A 117 -1.92 5.65 14.40
N GLY A 118 -1.42 4.89 13.43
CA GLY A 118 -1.20 5.34 12.06
C GLY A 118 -2.11 4.57 11.10
N VAL A 119 -2.81 5.27 10.23
CA VAL A 119 -3.54 4.66 9.12
C VAL A 119 -2.80 5.03 7.82
N PRO A 120 -1.96 4.13 7.27
CA PRO A 120 -1.16 4.43 6.08
C PRO A 120 -1.98 4.41 4.78
N SER A 121 -3.28 4.56 4.89
CA SER A 121 -4.25 4.59 3.79
C SER A 121 -5.44 5.44 4.20
N ASP A 122 -6.49 5.46 3.35
CA ASP A 122 -7.69 6.21 3.63
C ASP A 122 -8.49 5.61 4.80
N ILE A 123 -9.10 6.48 5.58
CA ILE A 123 -10.11 6.16 6.59
C ILE A 123 -11.30 7.11 6.41
N PHE A 124 -12.52 6.55 6.39
CA PHE A 124 -13.73 7.30 6.02
C PHE A 124 -14.47 7.81 7.25
N VAL A 125 -13.94 8.84 7.87
CA VAL A 125 -14.52 9.52 9.05
C VAL A 125 -14.37 11.03 8.95
N ALA A 126 -15.22 11.77 9.65
CA ALA A 126 -15.18 13.23 9.60
C ALA A 126 -14.04 13.85 10.42
N GLU A 127 -13.66 13.21 11.52
CA GLU A 127 -12.66 13.71 12.47
C GLU A 127 -11.83 12.54 13.03
N LEU A 128 -10.58 12.79 13.35
CA LEU A 128 -9.66 11.83 13.98
C LEU A 128 -9.34 12.28 15.42
N PRO A 129 -9.17 11.34 16.36
CA PRO A 129 -8.62 11.62 17.68
C PRO A 129 -7.17 12.14 17.61
N GLU A 130 -6.73 12.85 18.66
CA GLU A 130 -5.38 13.47 18.72
C GLU A 130 -4.22 12.45 18.67
N ASN A 131 -4.48 11.18 18.87
CA ASN A 131 -3.51 10.09 18.78
C ASN A 131 -3.61 9.27 17.50
N VAL A 132 -4.35 9.74 16.49
CA VAL A 132 -4.51 9.08 15.19
C VAL A 132 -4.05 9.99 14.06
N GLN A 133 -3.17 9.46 13.21
CA GLN A 133 -2.79 10.07 11.93
C GLN A 133 -3.22 9.16 10.79
N ALA A 134 -3.83 9.70 9.75
CA ALA A 134 -4.23 8.95 8.57
C ALA A 134 -3.80 9.64 7.28
N PHE A 135 -3.36 8.85 6.29
CA PHE A 135 -3.14 9.36 4.94
C PHE A 135 -4.46 9.35 4.15
N ALA A 136 -4.68 10.40 3.38
CA ALA A 136 -5.69 10.47 2.33
C ALA A 136 -4.96 10.48 0.98
N ILE A 137 -4.89 9.31 0.33
CA ILE A 137 -4.10 9.15 -0.89
C ILE A 137 -4.98 9.47 -2.11
N ASN A 138 -4.57 10.47 -2.88
CA ASN A 138 -5.29 10.97 -4.07
C ASN A 138 -5.15 10.00 -5.27
N VAL A 139 -5.60 8.77 -5.13
CA VAL A 139 -5.49 7.72 -6.16
C VAL A 139 -6.28 8.02 -7.43
N HIS A 140 -7.25 8.94 -7.38
CA HIS A 140 -7.99 9.40 -8.56
C HIS A 140 -7.06 10.03 -9.61
N GLU A 141 -6.00 10.73 -9.18
CA GLU A 141 -5.02 11.36 -10.07
C GLU A 141 -4.31 10.32 -10.97
N SER A 142 -3.73 9.29 -10.38
CA SER A 142 -3.06 8.22 -11.13
C SER A 142 -4.03 7.29 -11.84
N SER A 143 -5.24 7.09 -11.30
CA SER A 143 -6.30 6.34 -11.97
C SER A 143 -6.75 7.02 -13.26
N PHE A 144 -6.74 8.37 -13.32
CA PHE A 144 -6.96 9.11 -14.58
C PHE A 144 -5.91 8.71 -15.63
N LEU A 145 -4.65 8.66 -15.26
CA LEU A 145 -3.58 8.27 -16.19
C LEU A 145 -3.75 6.82 -16.68
N GLY A 146 -4.07 5.87 -15.78
CA GLY A 146 -4.42 4.51 -16.16
C GLY A 146 -5.63 4.41 -17.08
N GLY A 147 -6.64 5.25 -16.82
CA GLY A 147 -7.83 5.36 -17.65
C GLY A 147 -7.52 5.94 -19.06
N TYR A 148 -6.66 6.95 -19.13
CA TYR A 148 -6.22 7.52 -20.41
C TYR A 148 -5.50 6.48 -21.28
N ILE A 149 -4.65 5.66 -20.66
CA ILE A 149 -3.99 4.54 -21.34
C ILE A 149 -5.02 3.55 -21.86
N ALA A 150 -5.99 3.14 -21.02
CA ALA A 150 -7.04 2.21 -21.44
C ALA A 150 -7.90 2.76 -22.59
N GLY A 151 -8.30 4.04 -22.51
CA GLY A 151 -9.06 4.71 -23.55
C GLY A 151 -8.31 4.85 -24.88
N SER A 152 -6.98 5.03 -24.81
CA SER A 152 -6.11 5.12 -25.98
C SER A 152 -5.85 3.77 -26.65
N MET A 153 -5.90 2.67 -25.85
CA MET A 153 -5.57 1.32 -26.30
C MET A 153 -6.77 0.46 -26.67
N THR A 154 -7.96 0.77 -26.14
CA THR A 154 -9.14 -0.04 -26.44
C THR A 154 -9.47 -0.07 -27.94
N THR A 155 -9.78 -1.25 -28.45
CA THR A 155 -10.21 -1.49 -29.83
C THR A 155 -11.72 -1.62 -29.95
N THR A 156 -12.39 -1.99 -28.85
CA THR A 156 -13.84 -2.21 -28.80
C THR A 156 -14.61 -0.96 -28.37
N LYS A 157 -13.91 0.04 -27.83
CA LYS A 157 -14.48 1.21 -27.13
C LYS A 157 -15.28 0.85 -25.89
N LYS A 158 -15.02 -0.31 -25.30
CA LYS A 158 -15.62 -0.79 -24.08
C LYS A 158 -14.52 -1.24 -23.13
N VAL A 159 -14.45 -0.60 -21.98
CA VAL A 159 -13.51 -0.96 -20.91
C VAL A 159 -14.26 -1.16 -19.61
N GLY A 160 -13.70 -1.94 -18.71
CA GLY A 160 -14.35 -2.27 -17.45
C GLY A 160 -13.49 -1.97 -16.24
N ALA A 161 -14.09 -2.12 -15.07
CA ALA A 161 -13.38 -2.18 -13.79
C ALA A 161 -14.05 -3.20 -12.88
N VAL A 162 -13.26 -4.04 -12.23
CA VAL A 162 -13.70 -4.90 -11.13
C VAL A 162 -13.28 -4.23 -9.84
N LEU A 163 -14.25 -3.93 -8.97
CA LEU A 163 -14.04 -3.24 -7.70
C LEU A 163 -14.53 -4.11 -6.54
N GLY A 164 -13.77 -4.17 -5.46
CA GLY A 164 -14.13 -4.97 -4.29
C GLY A 164 -15.45 -4.54 -3.65
N LEU A 165 -15.72 -3.24 -3.57
CA LEU A 165 -16.93 -2.69 -2.92
C LEU A 165 -17.34 -1.37 -3.56
N ASP A 166 -18.65 -1.09 -3.59
CA ASP A 166 -19.19 0.23 -3.96
C ASP A 166 -19.15 1.16 -2.72
N ASN A 167 -18.07 1.92 -2.61
CA ASN A 167 -17.90 2.94 -1.58
C ASN A 167 -17.09 4.13 -2.11
N PRO A 168 -17.10 5.30 -1.45
CA PRO A 168 -16.40 6.48 -1.92
C PRO A 168 -14.89 6.28 -2.18
N GLY A 169 -14.21 5.48 -1.35
CA GLY A 169 -12.77 5.25 -1.50
C GLY A 169 -12.40 4.45 -2.74
N LEU A 170 -13.12 3.36 -3.03
CA LEU A 170 -12.91 2.60 -4.27
C LEU A 170 -13.46 3.35 -5.48
N ASN A 171 -14.48 4.17 -5.28
CA ASN A 171 -15.01 5.03 -6.33
C ASN A 171 -14.04 6.14 -6.75
N GLN A 172 -13.06 6.56 -5.92
CA GLN A 172 -11.96 7.41 -6.36
C GLN A 172 -11.19 6.78 -7.54
N PHE A 173 -10.84 5.50 -7.44
CA PHE A 173 -10.19 4.79 -8.53
C PHE A 173 -11.06 4.74 -9.77
N PHE A 174 -12.34 4.36 -9.60
CA PHE A 174 -13.24 4.17 -10.73
C PHE A 174 -13.55 5.47 -11.49
N TYR A 175 -13.87 6.55 -10.79
CA TYR A 175 -14.24 7.80 -11.46
C TYR A 175 -13.04 8.55 -12.03
N GLY A 176 -11.87 8.47 -11.39
CA GLY A 176 -10.61 8.92 -11.97
C GLY A 176 -10.28 8.16 -13.26
N TYR A 177 -10.33 6.83 -13.23
CA TYR A 177 -10.17 5.96 -14.39
C TYR A 177 -11.17 6.30 -15.51
N LYS A 178 -12.45 6.40 -15.18
CA LYS A 178 -13.51 6.75 -16.15
C LYS A 178 -13.24 8.10 -16.80
N GLN A 179 -12.82 9.11 -16.05
CA GLN A 179 -12.49 10.41 -16.61
C GLN A 179 -11.32 10.34 -17.59
N GLY A 180 -10.27 9.58 -17.25
CA GLY A 180 -9.14 9.35 -18.15
C GLY A 180 -9.54 8.63 -19.43
N VAL A 181 -10.34 7.56 -19.33
CA VAL A 181 -10.88 6.85 -20.50
C VAL A 181 -11.63 7.81 -21.42
N LEU A 182 -12.54 8.62 -20.88
CA LEU A 182 -13.35 9.55 -21.67
C LEU A 182 -12.52 10.72 -22.23
N ALA A 183 -11.42 11.08 -21.62
CA ALA A 183 -10.49 12.08 -22.15
C ALA A 183 -9.79 11.57 -23.42
N ALA A 184 -9.39 10.30 -23.46
CA ALA A 184 -8.77 9.67 -24.63
C ALA A 184 -9.80 9.21 -25.67
N CYS A 185 -10.96 8.71 -25.22
CA CYS A 185 -12.00 8.11 -26.04
C CYS A 185 -13.39 8.59 -25.58
N PRO A 186 -13.87 9.77 -26.06
CA PRO A 186 -15.15 10.33 -25.64
C PRO A 186 -16.37 9.44 -25.91
N ASP A 187 -16.28 8.53 -26.87
CA ASP A 187 -17.34 7.60 -27.27
C ASP A 187 -17.23 6.23 -26.55
N CYS A 188 -16.27 6.07 -25.65
CA CYS A 188 -16.06 4.83 -24.93
C CYS A 188 -17.09 4.63 -23.81
N THR A 189 -17.37 3.37 -23.49
CA THR A 189 -18.18 2.97 -22.34
C THR A 189 -17.28 2.40 -21.26
N VAL A 190 -17.50 2.80 -19.99
CA VAL A 190 -16.79 2.29 -18.84
C VAL A 190 -17.77 1.58 -17.90
N THR A 191 -17.61 0.28 -17.70
CA THR A 191 -18.56 -0.57 -16.95
C THR A 191 -17.95 -1.03 -15.63
N PRO A 192 -18.49 -0.66 -14.45
CA PRO A 192 -18.05 -1.22 -13.18
C PRO A 192 -18.69 -2.59 -12.89
N SER A 193 -17.97 -3.44 -12.16
CA SER A 193 -18.46 -4.68 -11.55
C SER A 193 -18.01 -4.73 -10.10
N TYR A 194 -18.94 -4.64 -9.15
CA TYR A 194 -18.64 -4.64 -7.71
C TYR A 194 -18.78 -6.03 -7.11
N LEU A 195 -17.79 -6.45 -6.30
CA LEU A 195 -17.73 -7.77 -5.67
C LEU A 195 -18.42 -7.84 -4.30
N ASN A 196 -19.13 -6.77 -3.90
CA ASN A 196 -19.90 -6.69 -2.66
C ASN A 196 -19.10 -6.96 -1.36
N GLY A 197 -17.84 -6.56 -1.34
CA GLY A 197 -16.94 -6.72 -0.19
C GLY A 197 -16.04 -7.94 -0.26
N GLU A 198 -16.03 -8.68 -1.38
CA GLU A 198 -15.10 -9.78 -1.58
C GLU A 198 -13.76 -9.27 -2.12
N PHE A 199 -12.72 -9.39 -1.29
CA PHE A 199 -11.35 -8.99 -1.63
C PHE A 199 -10.36 -10.16 -1.62
N GLY A 200 -10.77 -11.35 -1.15
CA GLY A 200 -9.88 -12.47 -0.86
C GLY A 200 -10.01 -13.67 -1.81
N ASP A 201 -10.96 -13.68 -2.77
CA ASP A 201 -11.20 -14.83 -3.65
C ASP A 201 -10.92 -14.50 -5.13
N PRO A 202 -9.77 -14.93 -5.69
CA PRO A 202 -9.46 -14.74 -7.10
C PRO A 202 -10.50 -15.34 -8.05
N THR A 203 -11.24 -16.37 -7.62
CA THR A 203 -12.29 -17.00 -8.47
C THR A 203 -13.42 -16.02 -8.73
N VAL A 204 -13.85 -15.29 -7.69
CA VAL A 204 -14.90 -14.28 -7.80
C VAL A 204 -14.46 -13.12 -8.72
N GLY A 205 -13.21 -12.66 -8.57
CA GLY A 205 -12.64 -11.65 -9.45
C GLY A 205 -12.54 -12.11 -10.90
N GLN A 206 -12.15 -13.37 -11.13
CA GLN A 206 -12.08 -13.99 -12.46
C GLN A 206 -13.46 -14.06 -13.12
N GLU A 207 -14.48 -14.53 -12.41
CA GLU A 207 -15.85 -14.59 -12.92
C GLU A 207 -16.39 -13.22 -13.32
N ALA A 208 -16.15 -12.20 -12.50
CA ALA A 208 -16.54 -10.81 -12.77
C ALA A 208 -15.83 -10.26 -14.02
N ALA A 209 -14.53 -10.49 -14.16
CA ALA A 209 -13.76 -10.06 -15.32
C ALA A 209 -14.18 -10.78 -16.60
N LEU A 210 -14.40 -12.11 -16.55
CA LEU A 210 -14.89 -12.88 -17.68
C LEU A 210 -16.25 -12.37 -18.17
N ALA A 211 -17.15 -12.00 -17.25
CA ALA A 211 -18.44 -11.40 -17.63
C ALA A 211 -18.26 -10.04 -18.37
N LEU A 212 -17.29 -9.21 -17.96
CA LEU A 212 -16.96 -7.97 -18.65
C LEU A 212 -16.34 -8.24 -20.02
N TYR A 213 -15.39 -9.17 -20.15
CA TYR A 213 -14.79 -9.55 -21.45
C TYR A 213 -15.82 -10.13 -22.40
N GLN A 214 -16.75 -10.96 -21.94
CA GLN A 214 -17.86 -11.49 -22.73
C GLN A 214 -18.85 -10.43 -23.19
N ALA A 215 -18.90 -9.28 -22.50
CA ALA A 215 -19.66 -8.09 -22.92
C ALA A 215 -18.86 -7.15 -23.83
N ASP A 216 -17.79 -7.66 -24.45
CA ASP A 216 -16.85 -6.98 -25.35
C ASP A 216 -15.97 -5.90 -24.68
N ASN A 217 -15.84 -5.85 -23.35
CA ASN A 217 -14.77 -5.04 -22.76
C ASN A 217 -13.44 -5.69 -23.12
N ASP A 218 -12.44 -4.92 -23.51
CA ASP A 218 -11.12 -5.45 -23.89
C ASP A 218 -10.00 -5.07 -22.92
N ILE A 219 -10.27 -4.15 -21.99
CA ILE A 219 -9.37 -3.77 -20.89
C ILE A 219 -10.18 -3.67 -19.60
N VAL A 220 -9.70 -4.31 -18.51
CA VAL A 220 -10.37 -4.30 -17.20
C VAL A 220 -9.41 -3.85 -16.09
N TYR A 221 -9.81 -2.85 -15.31
CA TYR A 221 -9.06 -2.34 -14.16
C TYR A 221 -9.37 -3.19 -12.91
N ALA A 222 -8.35 -3.67 -12.19
CA ALA A 222 -8.48 -4.67 -11.12
C ALA A 222 -8.36 -4.05 -9.72
N VAL A 223 -9.41 -3.38 -9.23
CA VAL A 223 -9.42 -2.68 -7.93
C VAL A 223 -10.09 -3.55 -6.84
N ALA A 224 -9.53 -4.73 -6.57
CA ALA A 224 -10.22 -5.74 -5.77
C ALA A 224 -9.29 -6.59 -4.86
N GLY A 225 -8.14 -6.07 -4.43
CA GLY A 225 -7.19 -6.81 -3.59
C GLY A 225 -6.79 -8.15 -4.21
N LEU A 226 -6.71 -9.24 -3.41
CA LEU A 226 -6.39 -10.57 -3.91
C LEU A 226 -7.38 -11.08 -4.98
N SER A 227 -8.66 -10.69 -4.90
CA SER A 227 -9.64 -11.01 -5.96
C SER A 227 -9.23 -10.42 -7.31
N GLY A 228 -8.45 -9.32 -7.34
CA GLY A 228 -7.88 -8.70 -8.54
C GLY A 228 -6.95 -9.64 -9.33
N GLN A 229 -6.29 -10.60 -8.68
CA GLN A 229 -5.46 -11.61 -9.36
C GLN A 229 -6.29 -12.47 -10.31
N GLY A 230 -7.59 -12.65 -10.02
CA GLY A 230 -8.53 -13.31 -10.92
C GLY A 230 -8.77 -12.52 -12.21
N VAL A 231 -8.73 -11.19 -12.16
CA VAL A 231 -8.86 -10.35 -13.37
C VAL A 231 -7.69 -10.58 -14.33
N PHE A 232 -6.47 -10.68 -13.81
CA PHE A 232 -5.27 -10.97 -14.60
C PHE A 232 -5.33 -12.36 -15.23
N SER A 233 -5.82 -13.34 -14.45
CA SER A 233 -6.04 -14.71 -14.96
C SER A 233 -7.07 -14.73 -16.09
N ALA A 234 -8.17 -13.97 -15.98
CA ALA A 234 -9.17 -13.85 -17.01
C ALA A 234 -8.62 -13.13 -18.27
N ALA A 235 -7.86 -12.06 -18.09
CA ALA A 235 -7.23 -11.33 -19.18
C ALA A 235 -6.30 -12.22 -20.01
N ALA A 236 -5.43 -12.99 -19.33
CA ALA A 236 -4.53 -13.93 -19.98
C ALA A 236 -5.28 -15.09 -20.70
N GLN A 237 -6.38 -15.57 -20.11
CA GLN A 237 -7.22 -16.62 -20.71
C GLN A 237 -7.91 -16.16 -21.98
N GLU A 238 -8.47 -14.94 -21.99
CA GLU A 238 -9.25 -14.40 -23.12
C GLU A 238 -8.36 -13.70 -24.17
N GLY A 239 -7.06 -13.51 -23.89
CA GLY A 239 -6.15 -12.75 -24.74
C GLY A 239 -6.49 -11.26 -24.80
N THR A 240 -7.02 -10.74 -23.71
CA THR A 240 -7.39 -9.36 -23.47
C THR A 240 -6.43 -8.70 -22.47
N PHE A 241 -6.75 -7.52 -21.94
CA PHE A 241 -5.83 -6.75 -21.12
C PHE A 241 -6.43 -6.36 -19.77
N ALA A 242 -5.54 -6.09 -18.83
CA ALA A 242 -5.89 -5.58 -17.52
C ALA A 242 -5.01 -4.39 -17.12
N ILE A 243 -5.47 -3.62 -16.14
CA ILE A 243 -4.69 -2.62 -15.41
C ILE A 243 -4.60 -3.06 -13.96
N GLY A 244 -3.38 -3.09 -13.42
CA GLY A 244 -3.09 -3.44 -12.03
C GLY A 244 -3.36 -2.29 -11.07
N VAL A 245 -3.30 -2.57 -9.76
CA VAL A 245 -3.59 -1.61 -8.69
C VAL A 245 -2.65 -1.79 -7.49
N ASP A 246 -2.52 -0.75 -6.68
CA ASP A 246 -1.78 -0.68 -5.41
C ASP A 246 -0.27 -0.86 -5.56
N SER A 247 0.19 -2.02 -6.03
CA SER A 247 1.60 -2.36 -6.27
C SER A 247 1.90 -2.55 -7.76
N ASN A 248 3.18 -2.70 -8.11
CA ASN A 248 3.55 -3.06 -9.47
C ASN A 248 3.21 -4.54 -9.73
N GLN A 249 2.07 -4.76 -10.36
CA GLN A 249 1.51 -6.07 -10.73
C GLN A 249 1.72 -6.40 -12.21
N ASP A 250 2.53 -5.63 -12.94
CA ASP A 250 2.76 -5.82 -14.39
C ASP A 250 3.32 -7.22 -14.69
N GLY A 251 4.08 -7.78 -13.72
CA GLY A 251 4.66 -9.12 -13.81
C GLY A 251 3.72 -10.28 -13.44
N ASP A 252 2.51 -10.03 -12.93
CA ASP A 252 1.60 -11.09 -12.47
C ASP A 252 0.90 -11.80 -13.64
N ALA A 253 0.71 -11.10 -14.76
CA ALA A 253 0.34 -11.69 -16.05
C ALA A 253 1.07 -10.95 -17.18
N PRO A 254 2.35 -11.30 -17.44
CA PRO A 254 3.18 -10.63 -18.43
C PRO A 254 2.51 -10.61 -19.80
N GLY A 255 2.47 -9.44 -20.44
CA GLY A 255 1.81 -9.25 -21.73
C GLY A 255 0.28 -9.08 -21.68
N SER A 256 -0.36 -9.27 -20.50
CA SER A 256 -1.77 -8.98 -20.29
C SER A 256 -2.01 -7.78 -19.37
N VAL A 257 -1.18 -7.56 -18.34
CA VAL A 257 -1.23 -6.35 -17.51
C VAL A 257 -0.44 -5.24 -18.20
N ILE A 258 -1.15 -4.17 -18.60
CA ILE A 258 -0.56 -3.06 -19.37
C ILE A 258 0.34 -2.18 -18.49
N VAL A 259 -0.18 -1.82 -17.32
CA VAL A 259 0.40 -0.92 -16.35
C VAL A 259 -0.32 -1.11 -15.02
N SER A 260 0.33 -0.78 -13.91
CA SER A 260 -0.32 -0.75 -12.59
C SER A 260 -0.44 0.69 -12.10
N VAL A 261 -1.64 1.03 -11.59
CA VAL A 261 -1.91 2.28 -10.87
C VAL A 261 -1.50 2.09 -9.42
N MET A 262 -0.41 2.72 -9.05
CA MET A 262 0.21 2.51 -7.75
C MET A 262 -0.51 3.27 -6.64
N LYS A 263 -0.74 2.62 -5.51
CA LYS A 263 -1.09 3.25 -4.22
C LYS A 263 0.00 2.86 -3.22
N ARG A 264 0.94 3.75 -3.00
CA ARG A 264 2.20 3.50 -2.29
C ARG A 264 2.00 3.43 -0.78
N VAL A 265 1.20 2.44 -0.33
CA VAL A 265 1.00 2.17 1.11
C VAL A 265 2.31 1.77 1.78
N ASP A 266 3.27 1.25 1.04
CA ASP A 266 4.65 1.04 1.48
C ASP A 266 5.31 2.35 1.96
N MET A 267 5.22 3.41 1.16
CA MET A 267 5.82 4.69 1.50
C MET A 267 5.12 5.37 2.66
N THR A 268 3.79 5.32 2.71
CA THR A 268 3.03 5.92 3.81
C THR A 268 3.21 5.15 5.12
N THR A 269 3.32 3.81 5.08
CA THR A 269 3.68 2.98 6.24
C THR A 269 5.07 3.33 6.76
N TYR A 270 6.06 3.38 5.87
CA TYR A 270 7.42 3.78 6.21
C TYR A 270 7.48 5.18 6.82
N ASN A 271 6.78 6.15 6.23
CA ASN A 271 6.76 7.53 6.69
C ASN A 271 6.11 7.68 8.07
N LEU A 272 5.04 6.95 8.37
CA LEU A 272 4.42 6.92 9.71
C LEU A 272 5.39 6.40 10.77
N ILE A 273 6.09 5.31 10.50
CA ILE A 273 7.11 4.77 11.40
C ILE A 273 8.23 5.78 11.60
N LYS A 274 8.73 6.36 10.51
CA LYS A 274 9.85 7.30 10.51
C LYS A 274 9.54 8.58 11.27
N SER A 275 8.39 9.20 11.03
CA SER A 275 7.97 10.43 11.73
C SER A 275 7.73 10.17 13.22
N THR A 276 7.13 9.03 13.57
CA THR A 276 6.92 8.67 14.96
C THR A 276 8.25 8.42 15.69
N LEU A 277 9.17 7.69 15.07
CA LEU A 277 10.53 7.48 15.61
C LEU A 277 11.28 8.81 15.83
N ALA A 278 11.08 9.78 14.93
CA ALA A 278 11.69 11.11 15.05
C ALA A 278 11.00 12.01 16.09
N GLY A 279 9.87 11.58 16.68
CA GLY A 279 9.04 12.42 17.55
C GLY A 279 8.27 13.51 16.81
N GLU A 280 8.04 13.31 15.52
CA GLU A 280 7.36 14.24 14.59
C GLU A 280 5.95 13.75 14.21
N PHE A 281 5.36 12.87 15.03
CA PHE A 281 3.99 12.42 14.82
C PHE A 281 3.01 13.60 14.93
N GLU A 282 2.21 13.81 13.90
CA GLU A 282 1.15 14.81 13.86
C GLU A 282 -0.21 14.14 13.62
N SER A 283 -1.16 14.36 14.53
CA SER A 283 -2.51 13.80 14.38
C SER A 283 -3.27 14.46 13.22
N GLY A 284 -4.27 13.75 12.70
CA GLY A 284 -5.16 14.26 11.66
C GLY A 284 -4.90 13.63 10.29
N PHE A 285 -5.50 14.23 9.26
CA PHE A 285 -5.39 13.76 7.88
C PHE A 285 -4.20 14.39 7.17
N VAL A 286 -3.43 13.56 6.49
CA VAL A 286 -2.34 13.98 5.59
C VAL A 286 -2.78 13.65 4.16
N ALA A 287 -3.15 14.68 3.39
CA ALA A 287 -3.43 14.51 1.97
C ALA A 287 -2.11 14.35 1.20
N ALA A 288 -2.03 13.34 0.36
CA ALA A 288 -0.86 13.04 -0.45
C ALA A 288 -1.29 12.44 -1.80
N GLY A 289 -0.56 12.77 -2.87
CA GLY A 289 -0.93 12.40 -4.24
C GLY A 289 0.28 12.17 -5.13
N LEU A 290 0.10 12.44 -6.43
CA LEU A 290 1.17 12.38 -7.42
C LEU A 290 2.37 13.26 -7.04
N ALA A 291 2.12 14.46 -6.50
CA ALA A 291 3.16 15.40 -6.09
C ALA A 291 4.08 14.84 -4.99
N ASP A 292 3.57 13.93 -4.17
CA ASP A 292 4.28 13.34 -3.03
C ASP A 292 4.88 11.97 -3.36
N GLY A 293 4.63 11.46 -4.57
CA GLY A 293 5.09 10.16 -5.03
C GLY A 293 4.43 8.97 -4.32
N VAL A 294 3.27 9.19 -3.66
CA VAL A 294 2.53 8.12 -2.98
C VAL A 294 1.45 7.48 -3.86
N THR A 295 1.29 7.98 -5.06
CA THR A 295 0.53 7.35 -6.15
C THR A 295 1.23 7.63 -7.48
N GLY A 296 0.92 6.89 -8.52
CA GLY A 296 1.54 7.02 -9.83
C GLY A 296 1.28 5.80 -10.71
N LEU A 297 2.09 5.62 -11.72
CA LEU A 297 2.07 4.42 -12.56
C LEU A 297 3.34 3.59 -12.34
N SER A 298 3.25 2.26 -12.51
CA SER A 298 4.41 1.34 -12.45
C SER A 298 5.55 1.73 -13.40
N TRP A 299 5.25 2.48 -14.46
CA TRP A 299 6.25 3.01 -15.39
C TRP A 299 7.22 4.00 -14.73
N ALA A 300 6.77 4.74 -13.71
CA ALA A 300 7.64 5.64 -12.94
C ALA A 300 8.71 4.87 -12.15
N ASP A 301 8.42 3.63 -11.75
CA ASP A 301 9.34 2.70 -11.10
C ASP A 301 10.20 1.92 -12.13
N GLY A 302 10.10 2.26 -13.42
CA GLY A 302 10.89 1.68 -14.50
C GLY A 302 10.37 0.34 -15.03
N SER A 303 9.10 -0.01 -14.77
CA SER A 303 8.49 -1.21 -15.33
C SER A 303 8.40 -1.12 -16.86
N THR A 304 8.88 -2.16 -17.54
CA THR A 304 8.79 -2.33 -19.00
C THR A 304 8.17 -3.67 -19.40
N VAL A 305 7.56 -4.36 -18.44
CA VAL A 305 7.08 -5.75 -18.64
C VAL A 305 6.15 -5.86 -19.83
N PHE A 306 5.16 -4.95 -19.95
CA PHE A 306 4.24 -5.00 -21.07
C PHE A 306 4.90 -4.68 -22.42
N GLN A 307 5.86 -3.77 -22.44
CA GLN A 307 6.62 -3.44 -23.64
C GLN A 307 7.48 -4.62 -24.13
N ASP A 308 7.97 -5.43 -23.19
CA ASP A 308 8.85 -6.58 -23.47
C ASP A 308 8.07 -7.87 -23.81
N GLU A 309 6.94 -8.11 -23.14
CA GLU A 309 6.18 -9.37 -23.19
C GLU A 309 4.80 -9.26 -23.90
N GLY A 310 4.31 -8.03 -24.11
CA GLY A 310 3.00 -7.78 -24.73
C GLY A 310 2.98 -8.04 -26.22
N PRO A 311 1.77 -8.13 -26.83
CA PRO A 311 1.64 -8.18 -28.28
C PRO A 311 2.34 -6.98 -28.92
N ALA A 312 3.21 -7.23 -29.92
CA ALA A 312 4.12 -6.23 -30.46
C ALA A 312 3.46 -4.92 -30.92
N GLU A 313 2.23 -4.99 -31.46
CA GLU A 313 1.47 -3.81 -31.89
C GLU A 313 1.01 -2.98 -30.66
N MET A 314 0.54 -3.63 -29.59
CA MET A 314 0.08 -3.00 -28.37
C MET A 314 1.25 -2.47 -27.56
N ALA A 315 2.36 -3.19 -27.49
CA ALA A 315 3.61 -2.76 -26.85
C ALA A 315 4.17 -1.49 -27.50
N ALA A 316 4.15 -1.42 -28.84
CA ALA A 316 4.55 -0.23 -29.58
C ALA A 316 3.62 0.97 -29.32
N LEU A 317 2.31 0.73 -29.18
CA LEU A 317 1.33 1.76 -28.85
C LEU A 317 1.60 2.32 -27.45
N VAL A 318 1.77 1.46 -26.45
CA VAL A 318 2.14 1.84 -25.07
C VAL A 318 3.40 2.71 -25.05
N ALA A 319 4.45 2.27 -25.74
CA ALA A 319 5.70 3.03 -25.82
C ALA A 319 5.51 4.44 -26.42
N GLY A 320 4.57 4.58 -27.38
CA GLY A 320 4.19 5.87 -27.95
C GLY A 320 3.38 6.77 -27.02
N LEU A 321 2.66 6.20 -26.03
CA LEU A 321 1.83 6.95 -25.09
C LEU A 321 2.62 7.51 -23.88
N MET A 322 3.81 7.00 -23.58
CA MET A 322 4.53 7.34 -22.35
C MET A 322 4.81 8.85 -22.22
N GLU A 323 5.20 9.52 -23.32
CA GLU A 323 5.47 10.97 -23.32
C GLU A 323 4.17 11.78 -23.11
N GLU A 324 3.07 11.36 -23.72
CA GLU A 324 1.76 12.00 -23.58
C GLU A 324 1.22 11.83 -22.16
N VAL A 325 1.33 10.64 -21.59
CA VAL A 325 0.91 10.35 -20.20
C VAL A 325 1.73 11.18 -19.20
N ALA A 326 3.04 11.32 -19.41
CA ALA A 326 3.88 12.19 -18.58
C ALA A 326 3.48 13.67 -18.69
N ALA A 327 3.06 14.12 -19.88
CA ALA A 327 2.53 15.49 -20.05
C ALA A 327 1.19 15.69 -19.33
N LEU A 328 0.31 14.70 -19.34
CA LEU A 328 -0.96 14.74 -18.59
C LEU A 328 -0.71 14.75 -17.07
N GLU A 329 0.22 13.96 -16.59
CA GLU A 329 0.66 13.99 -15.19
C GLU A 329 1.13 15.39 -14.79
N ALA A 330 1.96 16.04 -15.61
CA ALA A 330 2.41 17.40 -15.36
C ALA A 330 1.25 18.41 -15.34
N GLN A 331 0.22 18.24 -16.17
CA GLN A 331 -0.99 19.09 -16.17
C GLN A 331 -1.85 18.86 -14.91
N ILE A 332 -1.96 17.63 -14.41
CA ILE A 332 -2.63 17.34 -13.14
C ILE A 332 -1.87 18.03 -12.00
N LEU A 333 -0.54 17.86 -11.95
CA LEU A 333 0.31 18.51 -10.94
C LEU A 333 0.26 20.05 -10.98
N ALA A 334 0.06 20.63 -12.16
CA ALA A 334 -0.14 22.07 -12.34
C ALA A 334 -1.57 22.54 -12.01
N GLY A 335 -2.51 21.62 -11.76
CA GLY A 335 -3.92 21.92 -11.56
C GLY A 335 -4.66 22.35 -12.84
N GLU A 336 -4.07 22.12 -14.01
CA GLU A 336 -4.71 22.38 -15.32
C GLU A 336 -5.76 21.33 -15.64
N ILE A 337 -5.55 20.10 -15.18
CA ILE A 337 -6.54 19.02 -15.20
C ILE A 337 -6.98 18.76 -13.76
N VAL A 338 -8.27 18.95 -13.49
CA VAL A 338 -8.90 18.58 -12.23
C VAL A 338 -9.55 17.23 -12.41
N VAL A 339 -9.06 16.23 -11.67
CA VAL A 339 -9.60 14.88 -11.70
C VAL A 339 -10.73 14.74 -10.67
N CYS A 340 -11.76 13.95 -11.00
CA CYS A 340 -12.87 13.68 -10.10
C CYS A 340 -12.38 12.96 -8.83
N ASP A 341 -12.47 13.63 -7.70
CA ASP A 341 -12.27 13.04 -6.37
C ASP A 341 -13.64 12.62 -5.79
N ALA A 342 -14.00 11.37 -6.03
CA ALA A 342 -15.27 10.80 -5.58
C ALA A 342 -15.39 10.67 -4.06
N LEU A 343 -14.30 10.84 -3.32
CA LEU A 343 -14.25 10.77 -1.87
C LEU A 343 -14.37 12.14 -1.22
N ASN A 344 -13.49 13.09 -1.59
CA ASN A 344 -13.38 14.36 -0.87
C ASN A 344 -14.14 15.50 -1.55
N ASP A 345 -14.37 15.43 -2.88
CA ASP A 345 -15.14 16.42 -3.64
C ASP A 345 -16.09 15.79 -4.68
N PRO A 346 -17.03 14.92 -4.24
CA PRO A 346 -17.92 14.18 -5.14
C PRO A 346 -18.90 15.08 -5.92
N THR A 347 -19.04 16.35 -5.52
CA THR A 347 -19.96 17.32 -6.14
C THR A 347 -19.27 18.26 -7.13
N SER A 348 -17.97 18.07 -7.38
CA SER A 348 -17.21 18.90 -8.32
C SER A 348 -17.74 18.77 -9.75
N ASP A 349 -17.47 19.80 -10.58
CA ASP A 349 -17.77 19.76 -12.01
C ASP A 349 -17.07 18.59 -12.71
N ALA A 350 -15.87 18.21 -12.25
CA ALA A 350 -15.14 17.06 -12.77
C ALA A 350 -15.89 15.74 -12.52
N CYS A 351 -16.46 15.55 -11.34
CA CYS A 351 -17.26 14.38 -10.99
C CYS A 351 -18.62 14.37 -11.72
N ALA A 352 -19.27 15.52 -11.83
CA ALA A 352 -20.51 15.65 -12.60
C ALA A 352 -20.30 15.31 -14.10
N ALA A 353 -19.15 15.68 -14.69
CA ALA A 353 -18.81 15.40 -16.08
C ALA A 353 -18.68 13.88 -16.36
N VAL A 354 -18.32 13.08 -15.37
CA VAL A 354 -18.22 11.61 -15.50
C VAL A 354 -19.43 10.87 -14.95
N GLY A 355 -20.48 11.62 -14.56
CA GLY A 355 -21.77 11.07 -14.15
C GLY A 355 -21.78 10.47 -12.74
N LEU A 356 -20.92 10.95 -11.84
CA LEU A 356 -21.11 10.75 -10.43
C LEU A 356 -22.30 11.63 -10.01
N ALA A 357 -23.42 10.99 -9.62
CA ALA A 357 -24.59 11.70 -9.16
C ALA A 357 -24.35 12.22 -7.74
N SER A 358 -24.62 13.49 -7.53
CA SER A 358 -24.61 14.14 -6.20
C SER A 358 -25.70 13.61 -5.27
#